data_63e3ff16cf0712916c9747e045cbc39c
#
_entry.id   63e3ff16cf0712916c9747e045cbc39c
#
_cell.length_a   1.000
_cell.length_b   1.000
_cell.length_c   1.000
_cell.angle_alpha   90.00
_cell.angle_beta   90.00
_cell.angle_gamma   90.00
#
_symmetry.space_group_name_H-M   'P 1'
#
loop_
_entity.id
_entity.type
_entity.pdbx_description
1 polymer ?
#
loop_
_entity_poly.entity_id
_entity_poly.type
_entity_poly.pdbx_seq_one_letter_code
_entity_poly.pdbx_strand_id
1 'polypeptide(L)'
;MQALLSAIASMPLPTDAQRIFHGRGGRYPVCEQWTLDAYPPVFVLTSFLPATDETDAQLAAMGQALAERWAVLAPGQPLNWVFQCRNEALRTQGRTETRLMQGEVPDPHVVTENGARFKAHVLRGQNHGLFLDMAEGRRWVRQYAEARRQDRYGLKV
;
A
#
# COMPACT_ATOMS: atom_id res chain seq x y z
N MET A 1 1.46 18.19 1.78
CA MET A 1 0.37 17.23 2.03
C MET A 1 -0.71 17.24 0.95
N GLN A 2 -0.87 18.32 0.23
CA GLN A 2 -1.89 18.47 -0.81
C GLN A 2 -1.84 17.38 -1.90
N ALA A 3 -0.63 17.01 -2.36
CA ALA A 3 -0.46 15.99 -3.39
C ALA A 3 -0.99 14.62 -2.93
N LEU A 4 -0.77 14.23 -1.67
CA LEU A 4 -1.31 13.00 -1.10
C LEU A 4 -2.85 13.04 -1.02
N LEU A 5 -3.41 14.14 -0.53
CA LEU A 5 -4.86 14.32 -0.46
C LEU A 5 -5.52 14.28 -1.86
N SER A 6 -4.86 14.87 -2.87
CA SER A 6 -5.32 14.82 -4.27
C SER A 6 -5.25 13.40 -4.83
N ALA A 7 -4.21 12.64 -4.53
CA ALA A 7 -4.10 11.24 -4.93
C ALA A 7 -5.21 10.38 -4.31
N ILE A 8 -5.54 10.59 -3.04
CA ILE A 8 -6.67 9.91 -2.39
C ILE A 8 -7.98 10.27 -3.08
N ALA A 9 -8.22 11.56 -3.32
CA ALA A 9 -9.47 12.04 -3.92
C ALA A 9 -9.71 11.53 -5.35
N SER A 10 -8.66 11.17 -6.07
CA SER A 10 -8.73 10.73 -7.47
C SER A 10 -8.46 9.24 -7.68
N MET A 11 -8.08 8.49 -6.63
CA MET A 11 -7.78 7.06 -6.80
C MET A 11 -8.99 6.28 -7.29
N PRO A 12 -8.81 5.30 -8.22
CA PRO A 12 -9.84 4.33 -8.53
C PRO A 12 -9.99 3.30 -7.40
N LEU A 13 -11.04 2.48 -7.46
CA LEU A 13 -11.21 1.36 -6.53
C LEU A 13 -10.03 0.38 -6.68
N PRO A 14 -9.19 0.20 -5.64
CA PRO A 14 -8.09 -0.76 -5.73
C PRO A 14 -8.64 -2.19 -5.66
N THR A 15 -8.29 -3.01 -6.64
CA THR A 15 -8.62 -4.43 -6.70
C THR A 15 -7.40 -5.30 -6.44
N ASP A 16 -6.27 -4.94 -7.00
CA ASP A 16 -4.97 -5.54 -6.72
C ASP A 16 -4.19 -4.77 -5.64
N ALA A 17 -3.24 -5.45 -5.01
CA ALA A 17 -2.25 -4.79 -4.17
C ALA A 17 -1.43 -3.81 -5.03
N GLN A 18 -1.36 -2.56 -4.63
CA GLN A 18 -0.70 -1.51 -5.41
C GLN A 18 -0.32 -0.29 -4.57
N ARG A 19 0.69 0.42 -5.02
CA ARG A 19 1.04 1.73 -4.46
C ARG A 19 0.16 2.81 -5.07
N ILE A 20 -0.52 3.57 -4.21
CA ILE A 20 -1.39 4.68 -4.61
C ILE A 20 -0.62 5.98 -4.65
N PHE A 21 0.26 6.22 -3.65
CA PHE A 21 1.05 7.44 -3.57
C PHE A 21 2.47 7.15 -3.08
N HIS A 22 3.44 7.77 -3.73
CA HIS A 22 4.85 7.66 -3.39
C HIS A 22 5.49 9.03 -3.29
N GLY A 23 5.58 9.56 -2.08
CA GLY A 23 6.18 10.89 -1.83
C GLY A 23 7.71 10.88 -1.79
N ARG A 24 8.33 9.75 -1.46
CA ARG A 24 9.77 9.64 -1.17
C ARG A 24 10.71 9.93 -2.34
N GLY A 25 10.22 9.95 -3.57
CA GLY A 25 11.03 10.21 -4.75
C GLY A 25 11.37 11.68 -5.02
N GLY A 26 11.02 12.60 -4.12
CA GLY A 26 11.25 14.04 -4.28
C GLY A 26 10.39 14.72 -5.33
N ARG A 27 9.47 13.99 -5.95
CA ARG A 27 8.56 14.51 -6.98
C ARG A 27 7.47 15.41 -6.40
N TYR A 28 7.13 15.21 -5.13
CA TYR A 28 6.07 15.92 -4.44
C TYR A 28 6.64 16.62 -3.20
N PRO A 29 7.06 17.89 -3.29
CA PRO A 29 7.56 18.64 -2.15
C PRO A 29 6.57 18.64 -0.98
N VAL A 30 7.09 18.61 0.25
CA VAL A 30 6.31 18.54 1.51
C VAL A 30 5.57 17.20 1.73
N CYS A 31 5.69 16.25 0.80
CA CYS A 31 5.09 14.91 0.91
C CYS A 31 6.13 13.79 0.97
N GLU A 32 7.43 14.12 1.08
CA GLU A 32 8.53 13.16 0.96
C GLU A 32 8.51 12.08 2.05
N GLN A 33 7.88 12.34 3.18
CA GLN A 33 7.75 11.36 4.26
C GLN A 33 6.67 10.31 4.04
N TRP A 34 5.77 10.51 3.05
CA TRP A 34 4.54 9.72 2.95
C TRP A 34 4.54 8.72 1.81
N THR A 35 4.01 7.53 2.08
CA THR A 35 3.52 6.59 1.06
C THR A 35 2.14 6.09 1.45
N LEU A 36 1.30 5.84 0.45
CA LEU A 36 0.00 5.19 0.61
C LEU A 36 -0.07 3.97 -0.29
N ASP A 37 -0.28 2.83 0.32
CA ASP A 37 -0.38 1.54 -0.34
C ASP A 37 -1.77 0.93 -0.13
N ALA A 38 -2.29 0.24 -1.14
CA ALA A 38 -3.46 -0.60 -1.00
C ALA A 38 -3.05 -2.08 -0.94
N TYR A 39 -3.50 -2.74 0.11
CA TYR A 39 -3.56 -4.20 0.24
C TYR A 39 -5.02 -4.58 0.45
N PRO A 40 -5.84 -4.61 -0.62
CA PRO A 40 -7.29 -4.70 -0.46
C PRO A 40 -7.73 -5.82 0.49
N PRO A 41 -8.68 -5.57 1.38
CA PRO A 41 -9.49 -4.36 1.55
C PRO A 41 -8.90 -3.32 2.52
N VAL A 42 -7.59 -3.28 2.73
CA VAL A 42 -6.90 -2.42 3.71
C VAL A 42 -5.98 -1.42 3.01
N PHE A 43 -5.99 -0.17 3.46
CA PHE A 43 -4.99 0.83 3.09
C PHE A 43 -3.90 0.91 4.16
N VAL A 44 -2.66 1.12 3.74
CA VAL A 44 -1.52 1.34 4.62
C VAL A 44 -0.89 2.68 4.31
N LEU A 45 -1.02 3.61 5.25
CA LEU A 45 -0.35 4.90 5.22
C LEU A 45 0.94 4.82 6.02
N THR A 46 2.07 5.10 5.40
CA THR A 46 3.38 5.05 6.05
C THR A 46 4.01 6.43 6.11
N SER A 47 4.50 6.81 7.30
CA SER A 47 5.43 7.92 7.50
C SER A 47 6.84 7.41 7.73
N PHE A 48 7.81 8.02 7.05
CA PHE A 48 9.25 7.72 7.21
C PHE A 48 9.97 8.70 8.13
N LEU A 49 9.25 9.67 8.70
CA LEU A 49 9.75 10.57 9.71
C LEU A 49 9.12 10.27 11.08
N PRO A 50 9.80 10.63 12.17
CA PRO A 50 9.22 10.53 13.51
C PRO A 50 7.91 11.31 13.63
N ALA A 51 7.02 10.84 14.49
CA ALA A 51 5.82 11.58 14.83
C ALA A 51 6.17 12.94 15.46
N THR A 52 5.38 13.94 15.13
CA THR A 52 5.46 15.30 15.68
C THR A 52 4.09 15.68 16.26
N ASP A 53 3.99 16.85 16.87
CA ASP A 53 2.71 17.37 17.38
C ASP A 53 1.65 17.55 16.29
N GLU A 54 2.07 17.68 15.03
CA GLU A 54 1.18 17.81 13.86
C GLU A 54 0.69 16.46 13.31
N THR A 55 1.32 15.35 13.69
CA THR A 55 1.05 14.05 13.09
C THR A 55 -0.40 13.62 13.27
N ASP A 56 -0.98 13.79 14.44
CA ASP A 56 -2.37 13.38 14.68
C ASP A 56 -3.36 14.20 13.85
N ALA A 57 -3.12 15.50 13.67
CA ALA A 57 -3.94 16.35 12.80
C ALA A 57 -3.80 15.95 11.32
N GLN A 58 -2.58 15.61 10.87
CA GLN A 58 -2.33 15.11 9.52
C GLN A 58 -3.05 13.77 9.29
N LEU A 59 -2.97 12.84 10.24
CA LEU A 59 -3.64 11.55 10.17
C LEU A 59 -5.17 11.70 10.15
N ALA A 60 -5.71 12.64 10.92
CA ALA A 60 -7.14 12.93 10.90
C ALA A 60 -7.60 13.44 9.51
N ALA A 61 -6.84 14.35 8.90
CA ALA A 61 -7.13 14.85 7.55
C ALA A 61 -7.07 13.75 6.49
N MET A 62 -6.06 12.87 6.57
CA MET A 62 -5.93 11.75 5.64
C MET A 62 -7.02 10.70 5.82
N GLY A 63 -7.38 10.39 7.08
CA GLY A 63 -8.48 9.49 7.41
C GLY A 63 -9.82 9.99 6.89
N GLN A 64 -10.07 11.29 7.01
CA GLN A 64 -11.28 11.91 6.45
C GLN A 64 -11.30 11.82 4.92
N ALA A 65 -10.19 12.14 4.26
CA ALA A 65 -10.08 12.03 2.81
C ALA A 65 -10.30 10.59 2.32
N LEU A 66 -9.71 9.60 3.00
CA LEU A 66 -9.94 8.18 2.72
C LEU A 66 -11.41 7.79 2.89
N ALA A 67 -12.05 8.24 3.97
CA ALA A 67 -13.45 7.92 4.24
C ALA A 67 -14.39 8.53 3.18
N GLU A 68 -14.18 9.78 2.80
CA GLU A 68 -14.94 10.46 1.74
C GLU A 68 -14.79 9.75 0.39
N ARG A 69 -13.56 9.40 0.01
CA ARG A 69 -13.31 8.67 -1.25
C ARG A 69 -13.87 7.25 -1.21
N TRP A 70 -13.71 6.55 -0.10
CA TRP A 70 -14.21 5.19 0.05
C TRP A 70 -15.74 5.12 -0.04
N ALA A 71 -16.45 6.11 0.52
CA ALA A 71 -17.91 6.19 0.41
C ALA A 71 -18.40 6.28 -1.04
N VAL A 72 -17.60 6.89 -1.93
CA VAL A 72 -17.88 6.95 -3.38
C VAL A 72 -17.53 5.64 -4.09
N LEU A 73 -16.36 5.04 -3.76
CA LEU A 73 -15.84 3.85 -4.44
C LEU A 73 -16.55 2.56 -4.02
N ALA A 74 -16.89 2.44 -2.76
CA ALA A 74 -17.47 1.23 -2.15
C ALA A 74 -18.59 1.58 -1.16
N PRO A 75 -19.73 2.08 -1.65
CA PRO A 75 -20.84 2.50 -0.78
C PRO A 75 -21.31 1.36 0.14
N GLY A 76 -21.48 1.68 1.43
CA GLY A 76 -21.91 0.71 2.43
C GLY A 76 -20.85 -0.27 2.93
N GLN A 77 -19.64 -0.23 2.38
CA GLN A 77 -18.52 -1.05 2.84
C GLN A 77 -17.67 -0.32 3.88
N PRO A 78 -17.20 -0.99 4.94
CA PRO A 78 -16.34 -0.37 5.93
C PRO A 78 -14.99 0.03 5.34
N LEU A 79 -14.47 1.18 5.76
CA LEU A 79 -13.10 1.58 5.48
C LEU A 79 -12.16 0.88 6.46
N ASN A 80 -11.11 0.24 5.95
CA ASN A 80 -10.05 -0.34 6.77
C ASN A 80 -8.73 0.35 6.42
N TRP A 81 -8.05 0.92 7.39
CA TRP A 81 -6.74 1.47 7.17
C TRP A 81 -5.84 1.45 8.40
N VAL A 82 -4.56 1.34 8.12
CA VAL A 82 -3.48 1.20 9.09
C VAL A 82 -2.49 2.35 8.88
N PHE A 83 -2.01 2.92 9.97
CA PHE A 83 -0.87 3.84 9.97
C PHE A 83 0.38 3.10 10.44
N GLN A 84 1.48 3.33 9.74
CA GLN A 84 2.77 2.78 10.08
C GLN A 84 3.85 3.87 10.10
N CYS A 85 4.62 3.92 11.19
CA CYS A 85 5.78 4.81 11.31
C CYS A 85 7.06 4.00 11.14
N ARG A 86 7.88 4.37 10.16
CA ARG A 86 9.16 3.72 9.81
C ARG A 86 10.27 4.75 9.81
N ASN A 87 10.56 5.35 10.95
CA ASN A 87 11.69 6.26 11.04
C ASN A 87 13.02 5.50 11.23
N GLU A 88 14.14 6.20 11.02
CA GLU A 88 15.46 5.59 11.09
C GLU A 88 15.82 5.09 12.48
N ALA A 89 15.41 5.79 13.54
CA ALA A 89 15.66 5.38 14.93
C ALA A 89 14.95 4.06 15.27
N LEU A 90 13.72 3.88 14.80
CA LEU A 90 12.99 2.62 14.95
C LEU A 90 13.60 1.51 14.08
N ARG A 91 14.02 1.86 12.86
CA ARG A 91 14.63 0.91 11.92
C ARG A 91 15.93 0.31 12.45
N THR A 92 16.80 1.12 13.09
CA THR A 92 18.02 0.62 13.70
C THR A 92 17.78 -0.32 14.88
N GLN A 93 16.62 -0.24 15.51
CA GLN A 93 16.16 -1.15 16.54
C GLN A 93 15.36 -2.35 16.01
N GLY A 94 15.21 -2.50 14.67
CA GLY A 94 14.37 -3.50 14.05
C GLY A 94 12.88 -3.34 14.33
N ARG A 95 12.43 -2.13 14.68
CA ARG A 95 11.06 -1.81 15.11
C ARG A 95 10.32 -0.97 14.09
N THR A 96 9.01 -1.12 14.06
CA THR A 96 8.04 -0.23 13.44
C THR A 96 6.89 0.01 14.40
N GLU A 97 6.31 1.19 14.36
CA GLU A 97 5.06 1.46 15.05
C GLU A 97 3.93 1.30 14.06
N THR A 98 2.96 0.47 14.39
CA THR A 98 1.79 0.20 13.55
C THR A 98 0.52 0.39 14.36
N ARG A 99 -0.42 1.15 13.83
CA ARG A 99 -1.73 1.40 14.44
C ARG A 99 -2.84 1.09 13.46
N LEU A 100 -3.81 0.26 13.87
CA LEU A 100 -5.08 0.13 13.17
C LEU A 100 -5.89 1.39 13.43
N MET A 101 -6.13 2.19 12.39
CA MET A 101 -6.79 3.48 12.53
C MET A 101 -8.31 3.36 12.44
N GLN A 102 -8.81 2.49 11.55
CA GLN A 102 -10.24 2.26 11.36
C GLN A 102 -10.48 0.87 10.76
N GLY A 103 -11.62 0.28 11.09
CA GLY A 103 -12.03 -1.01 10.54
C GLY A 103 -11.25 -2.18 11.11
N GLU A 104 -11.01 -3.18 10.27
CA GLU A 104 -10.31 -4.41 10.64
C GLU A 104 -9.40 -4.90 9.51
N VAL A 105 -8.43 -5.74 9.87
CA VAL A 105 -7.55 -6.43 8.92
C VAL A 105 -7.98 -7.88 8.86
N PRO A 106 -8.30 -8.43 7.68
CA PRO A 106 -8.67 -9.84 7.53
C PRO A 106 -7.56 -10.78 8.02
N ASP A 107 -7.96 -11.94 8.54
CA ASP A 107 -7.02 -13.01 8.88
C ASP A 107 -7.60 -14.37 8.39
N PRO A 108 -7.01 -15.00 7.37
CA PRO A 108 -5.85 -14.57 6.58
C PRO A 108 -6.16 -13.36 5.68
N HIS A 109 -5.16 -12.48 5.50
CA HIS A 109 -5.24 -11.37 4.58
C HIS A 109 -4.58 -11.76 3.24
N VAL A 110 -5.39 -12.06 2.26
CA VAL A 110 -4.94 -12.47 0.92
C VAL A 110 -5.22 -11.35 -0.06
N VAL A 111 -4.19 -10.93 -0.76
CA VAL A 111 -4.25 -9.91 -1.81
C VAL A 111 -3.91 -10.51 -3.16
N THR A 112 -4.33 -9.85 -4.23
CA THR A 112 -4.02 -10.27 -5.60
C THR A 112 -3.09 -9.28 -6.29
N GLU A 113 -2.34 -9.77 -7.26
CA GLU A 113 -1.54 -8.97 -8.18
C GLU A 113 -1.46 -9.73 -9.51
N ASN A 114 -2.01 -9.17 -10.56
CA ASN A 114 -2.01 -9.79 -11.90
C ASN A 114 -2.46 -11.26 -11.90
N GLY A 115 -3.51 -11.60 -11.14
CA GLY A 115 -4.06 -12.95 -11.01
C GLY A 115 -3.30 -13.86 -10.03
N ALA A 116 -2.14 -13.49 -9.51
CA ALA A 116 -1.45 -14.21 -8.45
C ALA A 116 -1.99 -13.80 -7.07
N ARG A 117 -1.94 -14.72 -6.11
CA ARG A 117 -2.42 -14.49 -4.74
C ARG A 117 -1.25 -14.47 -3.78
N PHE A 118 -1.25 -13.50 -2.87
CA PHE A 118 -0.20 -13.31 -1.86
C PHE A 118 -0.82 -13.15 -0.48
N LYS A 119 -0.19 -13.73 0.52
CA LYS A 119 -0.55 -13.49 1.92
C LYS A 119 0.12 -12.20 2.40
N ALA A 120 -0.68 -11.24 2.83
CA ALA A 120 -0.21 -9.96 3.35
C ALA A 120 -0.21 -9.92 4.88
N HIS A 121 0.71 -9.14 5.46
CA HIS A 121 0.88 -8.97 6.90
C HIS A 121 1.07 -7.49 7.24
N VAL A 122 0.02 -6.69 7.08
CA VAL A 122 0.09 -5.23 7.22
C VAL A 122 0.21 -4.74 8.67
N LEU A 123 -0.09 -5.58 9.66
CA LEU A 123 0.04 -5.25 11.07
C LEU A 123 1.40 -5.63 11.68
N ARG A 124 2.27 -6.28 10.92
CA ARG A 124 3.53 -6.81 11.43
C ARG A 124 4.73 -6.26 10.66
N GLY A 125 5.63 -5.59 11.38
CA GLY A 125 6.96 -5.25 10.89
C GLY A 125 6.96 -4.39 9.62
N GLN A 126 8.09 -4.41 8.92
CA GLN A 126 8.32 -3.65 7.70
C GLN A 126 7.96 -4.44 6.43
N ASN A 127 7.96 -5.76 6.53
CA ASN A 127 7.70 -6.64 5.40
C ASN A 127 6.24 -7.11 5.43
N HIS A 128 5.45 -6.60 4.51
CA HIS A 128 4.04 -6.96 4.38
C HIS A 128 3.80 -8.24 3.56
N GLY A 129 4.86 -8.95 3.15
CA GLY A 129 4.78 -10.18 2.35
C GLY A 129 4.80 -9.95 0.85
N LEU A 130 4.64 -8.73 0.38
CA LEU A 130 4.68 -8.36 -1.04
C LEU A 130 5.31 -6.98 -1.21
N PHE A 131 6.39 -6.90 -1.97
CA PHE A 131 7.03 -5.63 -2.35
C PHE A 131 6.34 -5.05 -3.58
N LEU A 132 5.56 -3.99 -3.40
CA LEU A 132 4.71 -3.41 -4.46
C LEU A 132 5.51 -2.78 -5.59
N ASP A 133 6.69 -2.25 -5.31
CA ASP A 133 7.60 -1.66 -6.28
C ASP A 133 8.22 -2.69 -7.25
N MET A 134 8.13 -3.98 -6.92
CA MET A 134 8.63 -5.08 -7.76
C MET A 134 7.56 -5.71 -8.66
N ALA A 135 6.36 -5.15 -8.73
CA ALA A 135 5.25 -5.70 -9.52
C ALA A 135 5.61 -5.89 -11.00
N GLU A 136 6.21 -4.88 -11.61
CA GLU A 136 6.65 -4.96 -13.02
C GLU A 136 7.76 -6.00 -13.23
N GLY A 137 8.69 -6.11 -12.29
CA GLY A 137 9.74 -7.15 -12.33
C GLY A 137 9.15 -8.55 -12.25
N ARG A 138 8.18 -8.78 -11.38
CA ARG A 138 7.47 -10.07 -11.29
C ARG A 138 6.70 -10.40 -12.58
N ARG A 139 6.04 -9.40 -13.16
CA ARG A 139 5.35 -9.56 -14.44
C ARG A 139 6.31 -9.94 -15.56
N TRP A 140 7.44 -9.26 -15.66
CA TRP A 140 8.47 -9.56 -16.65
C TRP A 140 9.01 -10.99 -16.50
N VAL A 141 9.38 -11.40 -15.28
CA VAL A 141 9.89 -12.76 -15.00
C VAL A 141 8.86 -13.82 -15.40
N ARG A 142 7.59 -13.60 -15.09
CA ARG A 142 6.51 -14.52 -15.46
C ARG A 142 6.39 -14.66 -16.99
N GLN A 143 6.35 -13.55 -17.72
CA GLN A 143 6.27 -13.56 -19.18
C GLN A 143 7.49 -14.26 -19.81
N TYR A 144 8.67 -13.99 -19.29
CA TYR A 144 9.90 -14.63 -19.75
C TYR A 144 9.88 -16.14 -19.51
N ALA A 145 9.44 -16.60 -18.37
CA ALA A 145 9.33 -18.02 -18.03
C ALA A 145 8.27 -18.72 -18.89
N GLU A 146 7.14 -18.09 -19.13
CA GLU A 146 6.06 -18.60 -19.99
C GLU A 146 6.53 -18.75 -21.44
N ALA A 147 7.22 -17.76 -22.00
CA ALA A 147 7.78 -17.82 -23.36
C ALA A 147 8.77 -18.97 -23.50
N ARG A 148 9.72 -19.13 -22.55
CA ARG A 148 10.67 -20.23 -22.57
C ARG A 148 10.07 -21.61 -22.38
N ARG A 149 8.97 -21.71 -21.64
CA ARG A 149 8.23 -22.95 -21.50
C ARG A 149 7.58 -23.36 -22.83
N GLN A 150 7.01 -22.39 -23.57
CA GLN A 150 6.44 -22.63 -24.90
C GLN A 150 7.50 -23.12 -25.88
N ASP A 151 8.69 -22.48 -25.90
CA ASP A 151 9.79 -22.87 -26.76
C ASP A 151 10.31 -24.30 -26.46
N ARG A 152 10.39 -24.67 -25.19
CA ARG A 152 10.91 -25.98 -24.76
C ARG A 152 9.95 -27.14 -25.05
N TYR A 153 8.65 -26.91 -24.97
CA TYR A 153 7.65 -27.99 -25.10
C TYR A 153 6.86 -27.94 -26.40
N GLY A 154 7.17 -27.03 -27.32
CA GLY A 154 6.49 -26.93 -28.63
C GLY A 154 5.00 -26.63 -28.53
N LEU A 155 4.53 -26.18 -27.39
CA LEU A 155 3.12 -25.82 -27.16
C LEU A 155 2.85 -24.48 -27.85
N LYS A 156 2.45 -24.55 -29.11
CA LYS A 156 1.78 -23.42 -29.76
C LYS A 156 0.39 -23.29 -29.15
N VAL A 157 0.17 -22.17 -28.54
CA VAL A 157 -1.18 -21.74 -28.16
C VAL A 157 -1.85 -21.12 -29.36
#